data_3551dd65ef4b53970314802cc3b60890
#
_entry.id   3551dd65ef4b53970314802cc3b60890
#
_cell.length_a   1.000
_cell.length_b   1.000
_cell.length_c   1.000
_cell.angle_alpha   90.00
_cell.angle_beta   90.00
_cell.angle_gamma   90.00
#
_symmetry.space_group_name_H-M   'P 1'
#
loop_
_entity.id
_entity.type
_entity.pdbx_description
1 polymer ?
#
loop_
_entity_poly.entity_id
_entity_poly.type
_entity_poly.pdbx_seq_one_letter_code
_entity_poly.pdbx_strand_id
1 'polypeptide(L)'
;WFDEITRIGFQQDHAVSLSGGGSHHNYRGSLSYMQREGIARDNSMNRYNARFQFSQRALEDRLKVSITGVATVTDNAPTNATNFLLAYNMIPVRPVKLEDGSWFDTREYDQGNPVRNQKENTHKNRINNFYGTADVGYTIIDGLEAKVLLAKSRNTEDESKYNSIESQAGYNDG
;
A
#
# COMPACT_ATOMS: atom_id res chain seq x y z
N TRP A 1 18.84 3.91 21.62
CA TRP A 1 17.40 3.93 21.40
C TRP A 1 17.04 3.89 19.91
N PHE A 2 17.78 4.61 19.03
CA PHE A 2 17.52 4.53 17.58
C PHE A 2 17.68 3.12 17.04
N ASP A 3 18.72 2.40 17.43
CA ASP A 3 19.00 1.03 16.99
C ASP A 3 17.89 0.05 17.42
N GLU A 4 17.19 0.37 18.51
CA GLU A 4 16.08 -0.44 19.01
C GLU A 4 14.79 -0.27 18.19
N ILE A 5 14.57 0.91 17.61
CA ILE A 5 13.37 1.21 16.82
C ILE A 5 13.60 1.15 15.30
N THR A 6 14.87 1.01 14.88
CA THR A 6 15.24 0.97 13.46
C THR A 6 15.81 -0.38 13.04
N ARG A 7 15.82 -0.61 11.76
CA ARG A 7 16.41 -1.77 11.09
C ARG A 7 16.94 -1.38 9.71
N ILE A 8 17.73 -2.25 9.11
CA ILE A 8 18.00 -2.17 7.68
C ILE A 8 16.70 -2.61 6.96
N GLY A 9 16.15 -1.70 6.14
CA GLY A 9 14.95 -1.97 5.36
C GLY A 9 15.24 -2.95 4.22
N PHE A 10 14.27 -3.81 3.91
CA PHE A 10 14.33 -4.76 2.80
C PHE A 10 13.27 -4.42 1.75
N GLN A 11 13.62 -4.55 0.48
CA GLN A 11 12.68 -4.39 -0.63
C GLN A 11 12.85 -5.51 -1.64
N GLN A 12 11.71 -6.01 -2.13
CA GLN A 12 11.65 -6.90 -3.27
C GLN A 12 10.49 -6.55 -4.18
N ASP A 13 10.72 -6.70 -5.48
CA ASP A 13 9.73 -6.49 -6.55
C ASP A 13 9.73 -7.69 -7.48
N HIS A 14 8.55 -8.24 -7.74
CA HIS A 14 8.35 -9.34 -8.68
C HIS A 14 7.26 -8.96 -9.67
N ALA A 15 7.48 -9.19 -10.94
CA ALA A 15 6.49 -8.96 -11.98
C ALA A 15 6.53 -10.07 -13.04
N VAL A 16 5.34 -10.47 -13.44
CA VAL A 16 5.12 -11.42 -14.54
C VAL A 16 4.15 -10.79 -15.52
N SER A 17 4.44 -10.89 -16.80
CA SER A 17 3.56 -10.42 -17.86
C SER A 17 3.45 -11.43 -18.99
N LEU A 18 2.25 -11.52 -19.54
CA LEU A 18 1.93 -12.30 -20.73
C LEU A 18 1.30 -11.37 -21.74
N SER A 19 1.74 -11.43 -22.99
CA SER A 19 1.12 -10.69 -24.09
C SER A 19 1.09 -11.54 -25.33
N GLY A 20 0.08 -11.32 -26.15
CA GLY A 20 -0.05 -11.98 -27.43
C GLY A 20 -1.05 -11.24 -28.30
N GLY A 21 -1.19 -11.70 -29.53
CA GLY A 21 -2.11 -11.10 -30.47
C GLY A 21 -1.92 -11.56 -31.90
N GLY A 22 -2.76 -11.04 -32.77
CA GLY A 22 -2.73 -11.24 -34.20
C GLY A 22 -3.02 -9.93 -34.93
N SER A 23 -3.36 -10.02 -36.21
CA SER A 23 -3.64 -8.85 -37.05
C SER A 23 -4.82 -8.01 -36.56
N HIS A 24 -5.78 -8.62 -35.87
CA HIS A 24 -7.03 -7.96 -35.47
C HIS A 24 -7.28 -7.96 -33.96
N HIS A 25 -6.42 -8.57 -33.16
CA HIS A 25 -6.57 -8.57 -31.70
C HIS A 25 -5.20 -8.55 -31.03
N ASN A 26 -5.15 -7.95 -29.85
CA ASN A 26 -4.01 -8.06 -28.94
C ASN A 26 -4.50 -8.10 -27.49
N TYR A 27 -3.70 -8.75 -26.67
CA TYR A 27 -3.95 -8.80 -25.23
C TYR A 27 -2.63 -8.70 -24.45
N ARG A 28 -2.72 -8.14 -23.27
CA ARG A 28 -1.64 -8.11 -22.29
C ARG A 28 -2.21 -8.28 -20.89
N GLY A 29 -1.66 -9.21 -20.14
CA GLY A 29 -1.91 -9.39 -18.72
C GLY A 29 -0.61 -9.23 -17.95
N SER A 30 -0.65 -8.63 -16.78
CA SER A 30 0.50 -8.56 -15.88
C SER A 30 0.05 -8.63 -14.43
N LEU A 31 0.87 -9.30 -13.62
CA LEU A 31 0.76 -9.35 -12.17
C LEU A 31 2.07 -8.85 -11.58
N SER A 32 2.00 -8.06 -10.54
CA SER A 32 3.19 -7.65 -9.80
C SER A 32 2.93 -7.67 -8.31
N TYR A 33 3.98 -7.99 -7.57
CA TYR A 33 4.05 -7.97 -6.12
C TYR A 33 5.25 -7.16 -5.69
N MET A 34 5.05 -6.23 -4.78
CA MET A 34 6.09 -5.43 -4.15
C MET A 34 5.97 -5.58 -2.65
N GLN A 35 7.08 -5.84 -1.99
CA GLN A 35 7.23 -5.78 -0.55
C GLN A 35 8.29 -4.75 -0.20
N ARG A 36 7.99 -3.89 0.75
CA ARG A 36 8.93 -2.93 1.33
C ARG A 36 8.87 -2.98 2.84
N GLU A 37 10.01 -3.06 3.45
CA GLU A 37 10.20 -2.81 4.86
C GLU A 37 10.90 -1.48 5.03
N GLY A 38 10.33 -0.60 5.86
CA GLY A 38 10.96 0.68 6.18
C GLY A 38 12.10 0.55 7.19
N ILE A 39 12.79 1.64 7.40
CA ILE A 39 13.84 1.74 8.44
C ILE A 39 13.25 1.63 9.84
N ALA A 40 12.02 2.07 10.09
CA ALA A 40 11.32 1.81 11.34
C ALA A 40 10.85 0.34 11.36
N ARG A 41 11.01 -0.34 12.51
CA ARG A 41 10.71 -1.78 12.63
C ARG A 41 9.24 -2.12 12.42
N ASP A 42 8.32 -1.19 12.73
CA ASP A 42 6.88 -1.31 12.56
C ASP A 42 6.39 -0.90 11.16
N ASN A 43 7.28 -0.35 10.31
CA ASN A 43 6.90 0.12 8.98
C ASN A 43 7.05 -0.96 7.93
N SER A 44 5.96 -1.25 7.22
CA SER A 44 5.96 -2.18 6.10
C SER A 44 4.89 -1.84 5.08
N MET A 45 5.09 -2.25 3.83
CA MET A 45 4.13 -2.13 2.75
C MET A 45 4.20 -3.34 1.84
N ASN A 46 3.04 -3.94 1.56
CA ASN A 46 2.86 -4.96 0.53
C ASN A 46 1.89 -4.43 -0.52
N ARG A 47 2.26 -4.51 -1.78
CA ARG A 47 1.42 -4.08 -2.90
C ARG A 47 1.27 -5.18 -3.92
N TYR A 48 0.04 -5.49 -4.25
CA TYR A 48 -0.35 -6.41 -5.31
C TYR A 48 -0.99 -5.60 -6.43
N ASN A 49 -0.57 -5.82 -7.66
CA ASN A 49 -1.13 -5.15 -8.82
C ASN A 49 -1.45 -6.16 -9.90
N ALA A 50 -2.65 -6.07 -10.45
CA ALA A 50 -3.09 -6.82 -11.62
C ALA A 50 -3.51 -5.83 -12.70
N ARG A 51 -3.02 -6.05 -13.92
CA ARG A 51 -3.41 -5.26 -15.09
C ARG A 51 -3.78 -6.18 -16.23
N PHE A 52 -4.87 -5.83 -16.90
CA PHE A 52 -5.33 -6.49 -18.12
C PHE A 52 -5.63 -5.44 -19.17
N GLN A 53 -5.23 -5.72 -20.39
CA GLN A 53 -5.55 -4.93 -21.58
C GLN A 53 -5.93 -5.88 -22.70
N PHE A 54 -7.01 -5.55 -23.38
CA PHE A 54 -7.47 -6.27 -24.55
C PHE A 54 -7.91 -5.27 -25.60
N SER A 55 -7.56 -5.50 -26.85
CA SER A 55 -8.12 -4.75 -27.94
C SER A 55 -8.38 -5.66 -29.14
N GLN A 56 -9.47 -5.37 -29.82
CA GLN A 56 -9.91 -6.11 -31.00
C GLN A 56 -10.43 -5.16 -32.08
N ARG A 57 -10.14 -5.49 -33.31
CA ARG A 57 -10.73 -4.92 -34.51
C ARG A 57 -11.56 -5.99 -35.20
N ALA A 58 -12.75 -5.63 -35.66
CA ALA A 58 -13.68 -6.53 -36.32
C ALA A 58 -14.45 -5.80 -37.46
N LEU A 59 -15.23 -6.52 -38.23
CA LEU A 59 -16.05 -5.96 -39.31
C LEU A 59 -15.23 -5.15 -40.30
N GLU A 60 -14.16 -5.76 -40.84
CA GLU A 60 -13.23 -5.08 -41.77
C GLU A 60 -12.65 -3.80 -41.19
N ASP A 61 -12.18 -3.88 -39.93
CA ASP A 61 -11.63 -2.78 -39.13
C ASP A 61 -12.60 -1.63 -38.77
N ARG A 62 -13.90 -1.79 -39.11
CA ARG A 62 -14.92 -0.79 -38.77
C ARG A 62 -15.25 -0.77 -37.28
N LEU A 63 -15.17 -1.90 -36.60
CA LEU A 63 -15.42 -2.01 -35.16
C LEU A 63 -14.09 -2.13 -34.41
N LYS A 64 -13.85 -1.22 -33.49
CA LYS A 64 -12.69 -1.22 -32.57
C LYS A 64 -13.19 -1.33 -31.15
N VAL A 65 -12.73 -2.31 -30.41
CA VAL A 65 -13.05 -2.51 -29.00
C VAL A 65 -11.75 -2.53 -28.21
N SER A 66 -11.66 -1.74 -27.15
CA SER A 66 -10.53 -1.77 -26.22
C SER A 66 -11.04 -1.83 -24.79
N ILE A 67 -10.49 -2.75 -24.00
CA ILE A 67 -10.81 -2.92 -22.59
C ILE A 67 -9.52 -2.84 -21.80
N THR A 68 -9.50 -2.03 -20.75
CA THR A 68 -8.39 -1.95 -19.80
C THR A 68 -8.94 -2.09 -18.40
N GLY A 69 -8.28 -2.91 -17.59
CA GLY A 69 -8.56 -3.07 -16.17
C GLY A 69 -7.26 -3.03 -15.37
N VAL A 70 -7.28 -2.32 -14.26
CA VAL A 70 -6.19 -2.28 -13.27
C VAL A 70 -6.80 -2.44 -11.89
N ALA A 71 -6.28 -3.38 -11.13
CA ALA A 71 -6.62 -3.57 -9.73
C ALA A 71 -5.34 -3.54 -8.89
N THR A 72 -5.36 -2.76 -7.82
CA THR A 72 -4.23 -2.65 -6.89
C THR A 72 -4.74 -2.80 -5.46
N VAL A 73 -4.11 -3.68 -4.69
CA VAL A 73 -4.30 -3.80 -3.25
C VAL A 73 -2.99 -3.41 -2.58
N THR A 74 -3.04 -2.47 -1.66
CA THR A 74 -1.89 -2.05 -0.85
C THR A 74 -2.21 -2.26 0.61
N ASP A 75 -1.47 -3.14 1.26
CA ASP A 75 -1.44 -3.30 2.72
C ASP A 75 -0.26 -2.50 3.25
N ASN A 76 -0.52 -1.53 4.10
CA ASN A 76 0.46 -0.60 4.64
C ASN A 76 0.39 -0.57 6.16
N ALA A 77 1.54 -0.61 6.81
CA ALA A 77 1.69 -0.36 8.23
C ALA A 77 2.59 0.88 8.41
N PRO A 78 2.00 2.09 8.49
CA PRO A 78 2.78 3.31 8.70
C PRO A 78 3.31 3.36 10.13
N THR A 79 4.54 3.84 10.29
CA THR A 79 5.10 4.09 11.62
C THR A 79 4.58 5.41 12.19
N ASN A 80 4.53 5.48 13.51
CA ASN A 80 4.32 6.76 14.19
C ASN A 80 5.63 7.54 14.26
N ALA A 81 5.72 8.66 13.53
CA ALA A 81 6.90 9.52 13.48
C ALA A 81 7.31 10.05 14.87
N THR A 82 6.38 10.19 15.81
CA THR A 82 6.64 10.58 17.19
C THR A 82 7.63 9.64 17.88
N ASN A 83 7.67 8.36 17.51
CA ASN A 83 8.62 7.40 18.09
C ASN A 83 10.09 7.78 17.83
N PHE A 84 10.39 8.42 16.71
CA PHE A 84 11.74 8.92 16.43
C PHE A 84 12.10 10.10 17.33
N LEU A 85 11.16 11.02 17.57
CA LEU A 85 11.35 12.14 18.48
C LEU A 85 11.54 11.64 19.91
N LEU A 86 10.73 10.67 20.35
CA LEU A 86 10.87 10.04 21.65
C LEU A 86 12.25 9.38 21.81
N ALA A 87 12.68 8.61 20.81
CA ALA A 87 13.99 7.96 20.82
C ALA A 87 15.16 8.98 20.87
N TYR A 88 15.00 10.11 20.19
CA TYR A 88 15.99 11.21 20.22
C TYR A 88 16.12 11.83 21.61
N ASN A 89 15.00 12.02 22.30
CA ASN A 89 14.96 12.65 23.63
C ASN A 89 15.29 11.67 24.76
N MET A 90 15.36 10.37 24.49
CA MET A 90 15.69 9.38 25.51
C MET A 90 17.14 9.45 25.95
N ILE A 91 17.33 9.41 27.28
CA ILE A 91 18.67 9.37 27.87
C ILE A 91 19.31 8.01 27.56
N PRO A 92 20.51 7.97 26.93
CA PRO A 92 21.12 6.73 26.44
C PRO A 92 21.37 5.65 27.49
N VAL A 93 21.58 6.04 28.74
CA VAL A 93 21.87 5.10 29.85
C VAL A 93 20.63 4.41 30.43
N ARG A 94 19.42 4.81 29.99
CA ARG A 94 18.19 4.17 30.44
C ARG A 94 17.96 2.86 29.67
N PRO A 95 17.57 1.78 30.36
CA PRO A 95 17.27 0.51 29.70
C PRO A 95 15.95 0.59 28.94
N VAL A 96 15.78 -0.23 27.90
CA VAL A 96 14.50 -0.40 27.20
C VAL A 96 13.51 -1.18 28.07
N LYS A 97 14.04 -2.15 28.82
CA LYS A 97 13.29 -2.99 29.76
C LYS A 97 14.03 -3.05 31.10
N LEU A 98 13.25 -3.25 32.16
CA LEU A 98 13.75 -3.52 33.49
C LEU A 98 14.22 -4.98 33.61
N GLU A 99 14.90 -5.31 34.73
CA GLU A 99 15.43 -6.66 34.99
C GLU A 99 14.30 -7.73 35.09
N ASP A 100 13.09 -7.33 35.50
CA ASP A 100 11.92 -8.17 35.57
C ASP A 100 11.22 -8.40 34.19
N GLY A 101 11.79 -7.79 33.12
CA GLY A 101 11.26 -7.87 31.76
C GLY A 101 10.13 -6.88 31.43
N SER A 102 9.66 -6.10 32.39
CA SER A 102 8.70 -5.02 32.15
C SER A 102 9.34 -3.88 31.35
N TRP A 103 8.49 -3.07 30.70
CA TRP A 103 8.97 -1.90 29.97
C TRP A 103 9.45 -0.83 30.93
N PHE A 104 10.58 -0.23 30.63
CA PHE A 104 10.99 0.98 31.34
C PHE A 104 9.94 2.08 31.07
N ASP A 105 9.24 2.52 32.12
CA ASP A 105 8.18 3.52 32.03
C ASP A 105 8.72 4.91 32.37
N THR A 106 8.47 5.86 31.48
CA THR A 106 8.90 7.25 31.61
C THR A 106 7.73 8.22 31.74
N ARG A 107 6.53 7.72 32.06
CA ARG A 107 5.31 8.54 32.16
C ARG A 107 5.44 9.71 33.14
N GLU A 108 6.25 9.58 34.18
CA GLU A 108 6.54 10.68 35.11
C GLU A 108 7.16 11.91 34.42
N TYR A 109 7.78 11.72 33.26
CA TYR A 109 8.44 12.78 32.48
C TYR A 109 7.74 13.06 31.16
N ASP A 110 6.49 12.63 31.00
CA ASP A 110 5.70 12.76 29.76
C ASP A 110 6.40 12.19 28.51
N GLN A 111 7.25 11.20 28.69
CA GLN A 111 8.02 10.55 27.64
C GLN A 111 7.71 9.06 27.61
N GLY A 112 6.93 8.64 26.62
CA GLY A 112 6.66 7.22 26.38
C GLY A 112 7.88 6.45 25.89
N ASN A 113 7.92 5.14 26.15
CA ASN A 113 8.94 4.25 25.61
C ASN A 113 8.68 3.99 24.11
N PRO A 114 9.54 4.46 23.19
CA PRO A 114 9.31 4.35 21.75
C PRO A 114 9.33 2.90 21.25
N VAL A 115 10.10 2.02 21.90
CA VAL A 115 10.16 0.58 21.55
C VAL A 115 8.85 -0.10 21.94
N ARG A 116 8.32 0.23 23.12
CA ARG A 116 7.00 -0.25 23.57
C ARG A 116 5.92 0.19 22.59
N ASN A 117 5.91 1.47 22.24
CA ASN A 117 4.93 2.02 21.30
C ASN A 117 4.92 1.28 19.97
N GLN A 118 6.10 0.95 19.41
CA GLN A 118 6.18 0.17 18.17
C GLN A 118 5.69 -1.27 18.30
N LYS A 119 5.79 -1.87 19.49
CA LYS A 119 5.42 -3.28 19.71
C LYS A 119 3.97 -3.46 20.11
N GLU A 120 3.43 -2.53 20.88
CA GLU A 120 2.10 -2.65 21.46
C GLU A 120 1.03 -1.88 20.69
N ASN A 121 1.41 -0.83 19.97
CA ASN A 121 0.48 -0.09 19.12
C ASN A 121 0.50 -0.66 17.70
N THR A 122 -0.66 -0.71 17.08
CA THR A 122 -0.81 -1.20 15.71
C THR A 122 -1.52 -0.17 14.86
N HIS A 123 -0.94 0.13 13.70
CA HIS A 123 -1.58 0.94 12.68
C HIS A 123 -1.53 0.17 11.35
N LYS A 124 -2.68 -0.17 10.81
CA LYS A 124 -2.83 -0.89 9.54
C LYS A 124 -3.75 -0.11 8.63
N ASN A 125 -3.36 -0.02 7.37
CA ASN A 125 -4.15 0.63 6.34
C ASN A 125 -4.17 -0.24 5.08
N ARG A 126 -5.36 -0.63 4.63
CA ARG A 126 -5.60 -1.37 3.39
C ARG A 126 -6.28 -0.48 2.38
N ILE A 127 -5.62 -0.26 1.25
CA ILE A 127 -6.13 0.54 0.14
C ILE A 127 -6.40 -0.38 -1.05
N ASN A 128 -7.66 -0.37 -1.52
CA ASN A 128 -8.07 -1.13 -2.70
C ASN A 128 -8.45 -0.14 -3.80
N ASN A 129 -7.72 -0.19 -4.91
CA ASN A 129 -7.98 0.63 -6.09
C ASN A 129 -8.38 -0.27 -7.26
N PHE A 130 -9.46 0.10 -7.91
CA PHE A 130 -9.88 -0.47 -9.19
C PHE A 130 -10.10 0.64 -10.21
N TYR A 131 -9.55 0.46 -11.39
CA TYR A 131 -9.81 1.31 -12.55
C TYR A 131 -10.08 0.44 -13.77
N GLY A 132 -11.16 0.71 -14.48
CA GLY A 132 -11.51 0.00 -15.69
C GLY A 132 -12.06 0.94 -16.75
N THR A 133 -11.70 0.69 -18.01
CA THR A 133 -12.26 1.38 -19.17
C THR A 133 -12.69 0.38 -20.25
N ALA A 134 -13.77 0.70 -20.93
CA ALA A 134 -14.18 0.05 -22.16
C ALA A 134 -14.43 1.13 -23.21
N ASP A 135 -13.71 1.03 -24.32
CA ASP A 135 -13.79 1.93 -25.46
C ASP A 135 -14.30 1.15 -26.66
N VAL A 136 -15.37 1.64 -27.28
CA VAL A 136 -15.97 1.04 -28.46
C VAL A 136 -16.12 2.10 -29.52
N GLY A 137 -15.40 1.96 -30.63
CA GLY A 137 -15.49 2.83 -31.82
C GLY A 137 -16.08 2.08 -33.00
N TYR A 138 -16.99 2.69 -33.73
CA TYR A 138 -17.57 2.14 -34.94
C TYR A 138 -17.55 3.14 -36.07
N THR A 139 -16.86 2.81 -37.15
CA THR A 139 -16.82 3.60 -38.40
C THR A 139 -18.10 3.32 -39.20
N ILE A 140 -19.01 4.30 -39.21
CA ILE A 140 -20.28 4.22 -39.89
C ILE A 140 -20.10 4.29 -41.41
N ILE A 141 -19.38 5.31 -41.84
CA ILE A 141 -18.92 5.55 -43.22
C ILE A 141 -17.52 6.20 -43.14
N ASP A 142 -16.80 6.25 -44.27
CA ASP A 142 -15.52 6.92 -44.34
C ASP A 142 -15.61 8.37 -43.88
N GLY A 143 -14.83 8.75 -42.88
CA GLY A 143 -14.84 10.08 -42.28
C GLY A 143 -15.84 10.28 -41.13
N LEU A 144 -16.71 9.27 -40.80
CA LEU A 144 -17.67 9.34 -39.70
C LEU A 144 -17.50 8.15 -38.74
N GLU A 145 -17.02 8.41 -37.54
CA GLU A 145 -16.86 7.42 -36.45
C GLU A 145 -17.79 7.77 -35.26
N ALA A 146 -18.50 6.79 -34.77
CA ALA A 146 -19.18 6.87 -33.48
C ALA A 146 -18.32 6.18 -32.42
N LYS A 147 -18.16 6.83 -31.25
CA LYS A 147 -17.33 6.33 -30.16
C LYS A 147 -18.04 6.41 -28.81
N VAL A 148 -17.95 5.34 -28.04
CA VAL A 148 -18.45 5.24 -26.67
C VAL A 148 -17.29 4.86 -25.76
N LEU A 149 -17.07 5.65 -24.72
CA LEU A 149 -16.12 5.37 -23.65
C LEU A 149 -16.88 5.18 -22.34
N LEU A 150 -16.72 4.03 -21.74
CA LEU A 150 -17.18 3.75 -20.39
C LEU A 150 -15.95 3.66 -19.46
N ALA A 151 -16.02 4.33 -18.32
CA ALA A 151 -14.96 4.28 -17.32
C ALA A 151 -15.56 4.07 -15.93
N LYS A 152 -14.87 3.25 -15.11
CA LYS A 152 -15.20 3.05 -13.70
C LYS A 152 -13.93 3.13 -12.88
N SER A 153 -13.99 3.95 -11.83
CA SER A 153 -12.97 4.00 -10.78
C SER A 153 -13.61 3.70 -9.44
N ARG A 154 -12.91 2.95 -8.62
CA ARG A 154 -13.27 2.71 -7.22
C ARG A 154 -12.00 2.73 -6.38
N ASN A 155 -12.04 3.53 -5.30
CA ASN A 155 -11.05 3.53 -4.25
C ASN A 155 -11.76 3.25 -2.93
N THR A 156 -11.24 2.31 -2.15
CA THR A 156 -11.68 2.05 -0.77
C THR A 156 -10.45 1.96 0.11
N GLU A 157 -10.54 2.57 1.27
CA GLU A 157 -9.49 2.60 2.28
C GLU A 157 -10.08 2.13 3.61
N ASP A 158 -9.45 1.12 4.20
CA ASP A 158 -9.79 0.57 5.50
C ASP A 158 -8.61 0.81 6.44
N GLU A 159 -8.77 1.71 7.40
CA GLU A 159 -7.76 2.05 8.40
C GLU A 159 -8.15 1.45 9.75
N SER A 160 -7.18 0.83 10.43
CA SER A 160 -7.33 0.30 11.78
C SER A 160 -6.16 0.75 12.64
N LYS A 161 -6.47 1.43 13.75
CA LYS A 161 -5.52 1.85 14.76
C LYS A 161 -5.88 1.20 16.10
N TYR A 162 -4.86 0.68 16.76
CA TYR A 162 -4.95 0.18 18.12
C TYR A 162 -3.80 0.76 18.93
N ASN A 163 -4.12 1.41 20.03
CA ASN A 163 -3.18 1.89 21.03
C ASN A 163 -3.38 1.07 22.32
N SER A 164 -2.32 0.46 22.80
CA SER A 164 -2.34 -0.22 24.10
C SER A 164 -2.62 0.80 25.20
N ILE A 165 -3.53 0.49 26.12
CA ILE A 165 -3.83 1.34 27.28
C ILE A 165 -2.61 1.64 28.14
N GLU A 166 -1.59 0.82 28.04
CA GLU A 166 -0.34 1.00 28.74
C GLU A 166 0.68 1.81 27.95
N SER A 167 0.44 2.05 26.63
CA SER A 167 1.23 3.00 25.85
C SER A 167 0.84 4.44 26.19
N GLN A 168 1.73 5.40 25.95
CA GLN A 168 1.42 6.81 26.18
C GLN A 168 0.19 7.26 25.40
N ALA A 169 0.04 6.83 24.15
CA ALA A 169 -1.10 7.19 23.31
C ALA A 169 -2.43 6.64 23.90
N GLY A 170 -2.47 5.36 24.28
CA GLY A 170 -3.68 4.76 24.82
C GLY A 170 -4.02 5.25 26.24
N TYR A 171 -3.03 5.63 27.04
CA TYR A 171 -3.27 6.21 28.36
C TYR A 171 -3.92 7.60 28.28
N ASN A 172 -3.57 8.39 27.26
CA ASN A 172 -4.14 9.73 27.08
C ASN A 172 -5.55 9.69 26.45
N ASP A 173 -5.86 8.62 25.71
CA ASP A 173 -7.16 8.46 25.01
C ASP A 173 -8.20 7.67 25.85
N GLY A 174 -7.80 7.03 26.92
CA GLY A 174 -8.66 6.23 27.83
C GLY A 174 -8.96 6.96 29.10
#